data_4decc0715a422c38cdc4405b19aa2095
#
_entry.id   4decc0715a422c38cdc4405b19aa2095
#
_cell.length_a   1.000
_cell.length_b   1.000
_cell.length_c   1.000
_cell.angle_alpha   90.00
_cell.angle_beta   90.00
_cell.angle_gamma   90.00
#
_symmetry.space_group_name_H-M   'P 1'
#
loop_
_entity.id
_entity.type
_entity.pdbx_description
1 polymer ?
#
loop_
_entity_poly.entity_id
_entity_poly.type
_entity_poly.pdbx_seq_one_letter_code
_entity_poly.pdbx_strand_id
1 'polypeptide(L)'
;MKQRRTSLKDLAAQLGVSIATVSRALRNSHEVGEEMTKKVKNLAKELNYRPNPFAQSLRKEAPRVIGVIVPNLVTHYYAAVLDGIEDYATKHGYSVISANSHEDYEREVMALDNFLDMHVEGIIACLAQDTIDYSHFEQLHKMSIPLVFFARCCLEDKFSQVVGNGD
;
A
#
# COMPACT_ATOMS: atom_id res chain seq x y z
N MET A 1 -0.98 20.83 21.28
CA MET A 1 -1.65 21.28 20.04
C MET A 1 -1.19 20.41 18.90
N LYS A 2 -2.10 19.66 18.22
CA LYS A 2 -1.73 18.89 17.00
C LYS A 2 -1.39 19.88 15.88
N GLN A 3 -0.15 19.90 15.44
CA GLN A 3 0.29 20.69 14.31
C GLN A 3 -0.45 20.18 13.05
N ARG A 4 -1.26 21.00 12.43
CA ARG A 4 -2.01 20.66 11.23
C ARG A 4 -1.03 20.43 10.08
N ARG A 5 -1.15 19.28 9.40
CA ARG A 5 -0.31 18.98 8.22
C ARG A 5 -0.58 20.01 7.12
N THR A 6 0.49 20.51 6.50
CA THR A 6 0.41 21.40 5.34
C THR A 6 -0.32 20.68 4.20
N SER A 7 -1.25 21.37 3.56
CA SER A 7 -2.07 20.87 2.45
C SER A 7 -1.70 21.54 1.12
N LEU A 8 -2.15 20.96 0.00
CA LEU A 8 -2.04 21.62 -1.33
C LEU A 8 -2.69 22.97 -1.35
N LYS A 9 -3.79 23.16 -0.60
CA LYS A 9 -4.50 24.44 -0.49
C LYS A 9 -3.64 25.50 0.17
N ASP A 10 -2.86 25.13 1.18
CA ASP A 10 -1.98 26.04 1.89
C ASP A 10 -0.84 26.52 0.96
N LEU A 11 -0.25 25.60 0.18
CA LEU A 11 0.75 25.96 -0.85
C LEU A 11 0.20 26.88 -1.90
N ALA A 12 -1.01 26.58 -2.41
CA ALA A 12 -1.69 27.38 -3.43
C ALA A 12 -1.98 28.81 -2.94
N ALA A 13 -2.46 28.93 -1.70
CA ALA A 13 -2.75 30.21 -1.08
C ALA A 13 -1.49 31.07 -0.92
N GLN A 14 -0.37 30.51 -0.49
CA GLN A 14 0.88 31.23 -0.32
C GLN A 14 1.52 31.70 -1.64
N LEU A 15 1.34 30.90 -2.71
CA LEU A 15 1.89 31.22 -4.02
C LEU A 15 0.93 32.03 -4.90
N GLY A 16 -0.32 32.25 -4.46
CA GLY A 16 -1.33 32.97 -5.23
C GLY A 16 -1.74 32.25 -6.52
N VAL A 17 -1.69 30.92 -6.53
CA VAL A 17 -2.02 30.10 -7.70
C VAL A 17 -3.12 29.07 -7.37
N SER A 18 -3.66 28.44 -8.41
CA SER A 18 -4.66 27.37 -8.20
C SER A 18 -4.06 26.11 -7.60
N ILE A 19 -4.88 25.32 -6.87
CA ILE A 19 -4.48 23.99 -6.36
C ILE A 19 -4.05 23.08 -7.52
N ALA A 20 -4.71 23.20 -8.69
CA ALA A 20 -4.34 22.44 -9.87
C ALA A 20 -2.94 22.80 -10.37
N THR A 21 -2.56 24.07 -10.38
CA THR A 21 -1.22 24.54 -10.74
C THR A 21 -0.16 23.97 -9.80
N VAL A 22 -0.38 24.02 -8.49
CA VAL A 22 0.53 23.43 -7.49
C VAL A 22 0.67 21.92 -7.70
N SER A 23 -0.43 21.22 -7.89
CA SER A 23 -0.44 19.77 -8.12
C SER A 23 0.31 19.38 -9.40
N ARG A 24 0.19 20.14 -10.48
CA ARG A 24 0.92 19.92 -11.74
C ARG A 24 2.41 20.21 -11.59
N ALA A 25 2.76 21.29 -10.91
CA ALA A 25 4.15 21.66 -10.63
C ALA A 25 4.91 20.61 -9.82
N LEU A 26 4.27 20.06 -8.78
CA LEU A 26 4.86 18.99 -7.95
C LEU A 26 5.15 17.71 -8.75
N ARG A 27 4.42 17.48 -9.86
CA ARG A 27 4.60 16.33 -10.75
C ARG A 27 5.47 16.61 -11.98
N ASN A 28 6.10 17.75 -12.05
CA ASN A 28 6.89 18.20 -13.23
C ASN A 28 6.07 18.22 -14.55
N SER A 29 4.79 18.54 -14.49
CA SER A 29 3.98 18.67 -15.69
C SER A 29 4.50 19.80 -16.57
N HIS A 30 4.63 19.55 -17.87
CA HIS A 30 5.03 20.52 -18.88
C HIS A 30 4.05 21.72 -19.01
N GLU A 31 2.83 21.58 -18.46
CA GLU A 31 1.83 22.63 -18.43
C GLU A 31 2.17 23.76 -17.44
N VAL A 32 3.17 23.60 -16.59
CA VAL A 32 3.63 24.59 -15.62
C VAL A 32 5.07 24.97 -15.93
N GLY A 33 5.34 26.25 -16.09
CA GLY A 33 6.68 26.74 -16.39
C GLY A 33 7.70 26.39 -15.31
N GLU A 34 8.96 26.24 -15.70
CA GLU A 34 10.06 25.80 -14.82
C GLU A 34 10.22 26.69 -13.58
N GLU A 35 10.08 28.01 -13.73
CA GLU A 35 10.21 28.94 -12.63
C GLU A 35 9.15 28.70 -11.55
N MET A 36 7.89 28.52 -11.93
CA MET A 36 6.80 28.22 -11.03
C MET A 36 6.98 26.85 -10.38
N THR A 37 7.42 25.86 -11.15
CA THR A 37 7.73 24.52 -10.65
C THR A 37 8.79 24.56 -9.56
N LYS A 38 9.86 25.34 -9.74
CA LYS A 38 10.90 25.53 -8.72
C LYS A 38 10.33 26.23 -7.47
N LYS A 39 9.52 27.29 -7.63
CA LYS A 39 8.90 27.98 -6.49
C LYS A 39 8.02 27.04 -5.66
N VAL A 40 7.17 26.27 -6.32
CA VAL A 40 6.29 25.30 -5.67
C VAL A 40 7.07 24.24 -4.91
N LYS A 41 8.11 23.66 -5.51
CA LYS A 41 8.94 22.64 -4.86
C LYS A 41 9.72 23.17 -3.66
N ASN A 42 10.26 24.36 -3.76
CA ASN A 42 10.99 24.99 -2.65
C ASN A 42 10.04 25.25 -1.49
N LEU A 43 8.87 25.82 -1.72
CA LEU A 43 7.87 26.06 -0.68
C LEU A 43 7.35 24.74 -0.06
N ALA A 44 7.12 23.72 -0.89
CA ALA A 44 6.72 22.40 -0.39
C ALA A 44 7.78 21.79 0.54
N LYS A 45 9.06 21.94 0.22
CA LYS A 45 10.18 21.50 1.05
C LYS A 45 10.26 22.31 2.35
N GLU A 46 10.15 23.62 2.28
CA GLU A 46 10.19 24.54 3.43
C GLU A 46 9.07 24.24 4.44
N LEU A 47 7.85 23.99 3.93
CA LEU A 47 6.69 23.69 4.77
C LEU A 47 6.53 22.19 5.10
N ASN A 48 7.52 21.36 4.78
CA ASN A 48 7.48 19.90 4.96
C ASN A 48 6.20 19.28 4.40
N TYR A 49 5.72 19.81 3.27
CA TYR A 49 4.57 19.25 2.60
C TYR A 49 4.89 17.84 2.10
N ARG A 50 4.04 16.89 2.45
CA ARG A 50 4.06 15.53 1.90
C ARG A 50 2.75 15.29 1.19
N PRO A 51 2.81 14.86 -0.09
CA PRO A 51 1.61 14.45 -0.80
C PRO A 51 0.83 13.42 0.01
N ASN A 52 -0.48 13.57 0.08
CA ASN A 52 -1.34 12.55 0.69
C ASN A 52 -1.52 11.40 -0.31
N PRO A 53 -1.03 10.18 -0.02
CA PRO A 53 -1.17 9.03 -0.92
C PRO A 53 -2.64 8.74 -1.27
N PHE A 54 -3.55 8.90 -0.31
CA PHE A 54 -4.99 8.71 -0.52
C PHE A 54 -5.62 9.75 -1.46
N ALA A 55 -5.13 10.99 -1.45
CA ALA A 55 -5.58 12.00 -2.41
C ALA A 55 -4.99 11.78 -3.82
N GLN A 56 -3.89 11.06 -3.94
CA GLN A 56 -3.30 10.68 -5.22
C GLN A 56 -4.01 9.47 -5.85
N SER A 57 -4.45 8.50 -5.04
CA SER A 57 -5.16 7.31 -5.53
C SER A 57 -6.51 7.64 -6.19
N LEU A 58 -7.17 8.74 -5.77
CA LEU A 58 -8.37 9.26 -6.44
C LEU A 58 -8.12 9.78 -7.87
N ARG A 59 -6.85 9.86 -8.33
CA ARG A 59 -6.44 10.45 -9.62
C ARG A 59 -5.63 9.52 -10.52
N LYS A 60 -5.95 8.23 -10.63
CA LYS A 60 -5.33 7.27 -11.58
C LYS A 60 -3.87 6.83 -11.31
N GLU A 61 -3.21 7.27 -10.27
CA GLU A 61 -1.98 6.66 -9.80
C GLU A 61 -2.32 5.96 -8.49
N ALA A 62 -2.80 4.72 -8.57
CA ALA A 62 -2.99 3.87 -7.40
C ALA A 62 -1.68 3.83 -6.60
N PRO A 63 -1.72 3.89 -5.28
CA PRO A 63 -0.51 3.69 -4.50
C PRO A 63 0.01 2.29 -4.82
N ARG A 64 1.22 2.18 -5.35
CA ARG A 64 1.86 0.89 -5.60
C ARG A 64 2.21 0.24 -4.28
N VAL A 65 1.20 -0.31 -3.63
CA VAL A 65 1.32 -0.92 -2.30
C VAL A 65 0.80 -2.35 -2.35
N ILE A 66 1.56 -3.26 -1.78
CA ILE A 66 1.19 -4.66 -1.59
C ILE A 66 0.99 -4.91 -0.11
N GLY A 67 -0.11 -5.57 0.25
CA GLY A 67 -0.36 -6.07 1.60
C GLY A 67 0.23 -7.47 1.79
N VAL A 68 0.89 -7.72 2.92
CA VAL A 68 1.41 -9.05 3.26
C VAL A 68 0.88 -9.46 4.62
N ILE A 69 0.15 -10.58 4.70
CA ILE A 69 -0.32 -11.17 5.94
C ILE A 69 0.55 -12.37 6.28
N VAL A 70 1.18 -12.32 7.45
CA VAL A 70 1.97 -13.43 8.00
C VAL A 70 1.40 -13.91 9.33
N PRO A 71 1.45 -15.21 9.63
CA PRO A 71 0.86 -15.73 10.87
C PRO A 71 1.68 -15.39 12.12
N ASN A 72 2.99 -15.21 11.97
CA ASN A 72 3.85 -14.71 13.05
C ASN A 72 5.18 -14.18 12.48
N LEU A 73 5.87 -13.35 13.26
CA LEU A 73 7.18 -12.79 12.92
C LEU A 73 8.32 -13.35 13.81
N VAL A 74 8.00 -14.27 14.69
CA VAL A 74 8.99 -14.92 15.59
C VAL A 74 9.74 -16.01 14.85
N THR A 75 9.08 -16.68 13.93
CA THR A 75 9.69 -17.74 13.12
C THR A 75 10.56 -17.13 12.03
N HIS A 76 11.82 -17.54 11.97
CA HIS A 76 12.78 -17.08 10.96
C HIS A 76 12.26 -17.24 9.51
N TYR A 77 11.48 -18.28 9.26
CA TYR A 77 10.89 -18.54 7.95
C TYR A 77 10.05 -17.36 7.44
N TYR A 78 9.07 -16.89 8.24
CA TYR A 78 8.18 -15.80 7.81
C TYR A 78 8.91 -14.47 7.71
N ALA A 79 9.88 -14.23 8.59
CA ALA A 79 10.73 -13.05 8.52
C ALA A 79 11.56 -13.04 7.22
N ALA A 80 12.16 -14.17 6.85
CA ALA A 80 12.93 -14.29 5.61
C ALA A 80 12.05 -14.16 4.35
N VAL A 81 10.84 -14.71 4.37
CA VAL A 81 9.88 -14.54 3.25
C VAL A 81 9.49 -13.07 3.11
N LEU A 82 9.19 -12.39 4.22
CA LEU A 82 8.83 -10.97 4.19
C LEU A 82 9.97 -10.10 3.66
N ASP A 83 11.20 -10.34 4.12
CA ASP A 83 12.41 -9.65 3.62
C ASP A 83 12.57 -9.81 2.11
N GLY A 84 12.41 -11.05 1.61
CA GLY A 84 12.47 -11.31 0.17
C GLY A 84 11.37 -10.61 -0.63
N ILE A 85 10.14 -10.56 -0.09
CA ILE A 85 9.03 -9.84 -0.71
C ILE A 85 9.31 -8.33 -0.74
N GLU A 86 9.79 -7.74 0.35
CA GLU A 86 10.11 -6.32 0.45
C GLU A 86 11.23 -5.92 -0.52
N ASP A 87 12.30 -6.73 -0.59
CA ASP A 87 13.43 -6.48 -1.52
C ASP A 87 12.96 -6.50 -2.98
N TYR A 88 12.18 -7.51 -3.37
CA TYR A 88 11.66 -7.61 -4.73
C TYR A 88 10.66 -6.49 -5.06
N ALA A 89 9.70 -6.23 -4.18
CA ALA A 89 8.68 -5.20 -4.35
C ALA A 89 9.32 -3.80 -4.51
N THR A 90 10.28 -3.47 -3.65
CA THR A 90 11.00 -2.19 -3.68
C THR A 90 11.74 -1.98 -5.00
N LYS A 91 12.41 -3.00 -5.53
CA LYS A 91 13.08 -2.96 -6.85
C LYS A 91 12.12 -2.69 -8.01
N HIS A 92 10.84 -3.03 -7.83
CA HIS A 92 9.79 -2.81 -8.83
C HIS A 92 8.92 -1.58 -8.55
N GLY A 93 9.31 -0.75 -7.58
CA GLY A 93 8.62 0.50 -7.25
C GLY A 93 7.36 0.31 -6.42
N TYR A 94 7.21 -0.82 -5.74
CA TYR A 94 6.15 -1.09 -4.79
C TYR A 94 6.62 -0.86 -3.35
N SER A 95 5.70 -0.42 -2.50
CA SER A 95 5.85 -0.45 -1.05
C SER A 95 5.13 -1.66 -0.47
N VAL A 96 5.63 -2.22 0.62
CA VAL A 96 5.00 -3.33 1.33
C VAL A 96 4.46 -2.86 2.66
N ILE A 97 3.24 -3.26 2.98
CA ILE A 97 2.64 -3.13 4.31
C ILE A 97 2.40 -4.53 4.83
N SER A 98 2.97 -4.87 5.97
CA SER A 98 2.79 -6.19 6.58
C SER A 98 1.85 -6.14 7.78
N ALA A 99 1.10 -7.22 7.97
CA ALA A 99 0.27 -7.46 9.14
C ALA A 99 0.58 -8.85 9.71
N ASN A 100 0.54 -8.96 11.03
CA ASN A 100 0.73 -10.22 11.74
C ASN A 100 -0.62 -10.68 12.30
N SER A 101 -1.14 -11.81 11.81
CA SER A 101 -2.40 -12.38 12.30
C SER A 101 -2.28 -13.07 13.66
N HIS A 102 -1.05 -13.36 14.11
CA HIS A 102 -0.81 -14.11 15.35
C HIS A 102 -1.52 -15.47 15.40
N GLU A 103 -1.68 -16.14 14.25
CA GLU A 103 -2.39 -17.41 14.08
C GLU A 103 -3.90 -17.32 14.40
N ASP A 104 -4.47 -16.12 14.43
CA ASP A 104 -5.83 -15.80 14.85
C ASP A 104 -6.66 -15.36 13.64
N TYR A 105 -7.83 -15.99 13.45
CA TYR A 105 -8.72 -15.74 12.33
C TYR A 105 -9.28 -14.30 12.31
N GLU A 106 -9.70 -13.79 13.48
CA GLU A 106 -10.30 -12.43 13.52
C GLU A 106 -9.27 -11.36 13.18
N ARG A 107 -8.02 -11.55 13.59
CA ARG A 107 -6.91 -10.65 13.22
C ARG A 107 -6.54 -10.75 11.75
N GLU A 108 -6.65 -11.94 11.16
CA GLU A 108 -6.44 -12.13 9.72
C GLU A 108 -7.50 -11.37 8.92
N VAL A 109 -8.77 -11.50 9.29
CA VAL A 109 -9.89 -10.74 8.70
C VAL A 109 -9.67 -9.24 8.85
N MET A 110 -9.35 -8.77 10.06
CA MET A 110 -9.09 -7.36 10.33
C MET A 110 -7.91 -6.82 9.51
N ALA A 111 -6.84 -7.60 9.35
CA ALA A 111 -5.70 -7.21 8.53
C ALA A 111 -6.10 -7.04 7.07
N LEU A 112 -6.91 -7.95 6.55
CA LEU A 112 -7.44 -7.89 5.20
C LEU A 112 -8.30 -6.65 4.98
N ASP A 113 -9.25 -6.38 5.88
CA ASP A 113 -10.12 -5.20 5.81
C ASP A 113 -9.32 -3.90 5.83
N ASN A 114 -8.31 -3.81 6.69
CA ASN A 114 -7.39 -2.66 6.71
C ASN A 114 -6.66 -2.47 5.38
N PHE A 115 -6.22 -3.55 4.72
CA PHE A 115 -5.58 -3.47 3.42
C PHE A 115 -6.54 -3.02 2.32
N LEU A 116 -7.79 -3.47 2.37
CA LEU A 116 -8.84 -3.00 1.46
C LEU A 116 -9.12 -1.51 1.63
N ASP A 117 -9.21 -1.04 2.86
CA ASP A 117 -9.38 0.39 3.17
C ASP A 117 -8.18 1.23 2.70
N MET A 118 -6.98 0.67 2.73
CA MET A 118 -5.76 1.29 2.22
C MET A 118 -5.63 1.21 0.69
N HIS A 119 -6.54 0.53 0.00
CA HIS A 119 -6.53 0.36 -1.46
C HIS A 119 -5.23 -0.24 -1.97
N VAL A 120 -4.75 -1.31 -1.33
CA VAL A 120 -3.57 -2.05 -1.83
C VAL A 120 -3.85 -2.65 -3.21
N GLU A 121 -2.83 -2.72 -4.07
CA GLU A 121 -2.96 -3.27 -5.43
C GLU A 121 -3.01 -4.80 -5.47
N GLY A 122 -2.54 -5.46 -4.42
CA GLY A 122 -2.54 -6.91 -4.31
C GLY A 122 -2.17 -7.35 -2.90
N ILE A 123 -2.43 -8.60 -2.61
CA ILE A 123 -2.20 -9.20 -1.29
C ILE A 123 -1.40 -10.49 -1.42
N ILE A 124 -0.47 -10.70 -0.51
CA ILE A 124 0.24 -11.96 -0.31
C ILE A 124 -0.12 -12.43 1.10
N ALA A 125 -0.60 -13.66 1.26
CA ALA A 125 -1.05 -14.14 2.56
C ALA A 125 -0.59 -15.57 2.87
N CYS A 126 -0.27 -15.80 4.13
CA CYS A 126 -0.22 -17.13 4.73
C CYS A 126 -1.37 -17.23 5.73
N LEU A 127 -2.18 -18.29 5.60
CA LEU A 127 -3.33 -18.50 6.46
C LEU A 127 -2.93 -18.63 7.94
N ALA A 128 -3.75 -18.05 8.80
CA ALA A 128 -3.70 -18.33 10.21
C ALA A 128 -4.07 -19.81 10.48
N GLN A 129 -3.58 -20.38 11.56
CA GLN A 129 -3.85 -21.78 11.89
C GLN A 129 -5.33 -22.02 12.20
N ASP A 130 -5.98 -21.03 12.80
CA ASP A 130 -7.38 -21.10 13.21
C ASP A 130 -8.36 -20.73 12.09
N THR A 131 -7.89 -20.44 10.88
CA THR A 131 -8.74 -20.09 9.76
C THR A 131 -9.50 -21.30 9.24
N ILE A 132 -10.81 -21.30 9.44
CA ILE A 132 -11.77 -22.33 8.95
C ILE A 132 -12.78 -21.78 7.95
N ASP A 133 -12.99 -20.48 7.92
CA ASP A 133 -13.85 -19.77 6.96
C ASP A 133 -12.98 -18.90 6.05
N TYR A 134 -13.15 -19.06 4.75
CA TYR A 134 -12.37 -18.38 3.71
C TYR A 134 -13.16 -17.27 3.01
N SER A 135 -14.33 -16.91 3.50
CA SER A 135 -15.22 -15.92 2.86
C SER A 135 -14.56 -14.55 2.70
N HIS A 136 -13.71 -14.15 3.65
CA HIS A 136 -12.94 -12.89 3.59
C HIS A 136 -11.93 -12.89 2.44
N PHE A 137 -11.34 -14.01 2.07
CA PHE A 137 -10.49 -14.11 0.89
C PHE A 137 -11.32 -14.23 -0.40
N GLU A 138 -12.46 -14.92 -0.37
CA GLU A 138 -13.34 -15.04 -1.54
C GLU A 138 -13.86 -13.69 -2.05
N GLN A 139 -14.06 -12.72 -1.15
CA GLN A 139 -14.45 -11.36 -1.56
C GLN A 139 -13.41 -10.69 -2.46
N LEU A 140 -12.10 -10.97 -2.27
CA LEU A 140 -11.04 -10.43 -3.13
C LEU A 140 -11.21 -10.87 -4.58
N HIS A 141 -11.60 -12.11 -4.81
CA HIS A 141 -11.87 -12.60 -6.16
C HIS A 141 -13.02 -11.82 -6.82
N LYS A 142 -14.09 -11.56 -6.08
CA LYS A 142 -15.23 -10.75 -6.55
C LYS A 142 -14.83 -9.30 -6.83
N MET A 143 -13.88 -8.75 -6.06
CA MET A 143 -13.35 -7.39 -6.22
C MET A 143 -12.23 -7.30 -7.26
N SER A 144 -11.82 -8.43 -7.85
CA SER A 144 -10.67 -8.52 -8.78
C SER A 144 -9.36 -8.01 -8.19
N ILE A 145 -9.16 -8.22 -6.89
CA ILE A 145 -7.91 -7.90 -6.20
C ILE A 145 -7.00 -9.14 -6.25
N PRO A 146 -5.78 -9.02 -6.81
CA PRO A 146 -4.85 -10.13 -6.86
C PRO A 146 -4.47 -10.65 -5.47
N LEU A 147 -4.54 -11.96 -5.28
CA LEU A 147 -4.10 -12.63 -4.06
C LEU A 147 -3.18 -13.79 -4.41
N VAL A 148 -2.08 -13.91 -3.68
CA VAL A 148 -1.16 -15.05 -3.73
C VAL A 148 -1.02 -15.63 -2.33
N PHE A 149 -1.29 -16.90 -2.17
CA PHE A 149 -0.99 -17.61 -0.93
C PHE A 149 0.43 -18.17 -0.92
N PHE A 150 1.01 -18.30 0.27
CA PHE A 150 2.27 -19.00 0.48
C PHE A 150 2.24 -19.87 1.74
N ALA A 151 3.00 -20.92 1.74
CA ALA A 151 3.10 -21.92 2.82
C ALA A 151 1.77 -22.61 3.13
N ARG A 152 0.85 -21.94 3.83
CA ARG A 152 -0.52 -22.41 4.06
C ARG A 152 -1.48 -21.72 3.12
N CYS A 153 -2.24 -22.51 2.37
CA CYS A 153 -3.05 -22.05 1.26
C CYS A 153 -4.48 -22.58 1.35
N CYS A 154 -5.40 -21.89 0.68
CA CYS A 154 -6.78 -22.34 0.48
C CYS A 154 -7.28 -21.90 -0.89
N LEU A 155 -8.46 -22.39 -1.28
CA LEU A 155 -9.15 -21.97 -2.50
C LEU A 155 -8.26 -22.07 -3.75
N GLU A 156 -7.61 -23.24 -3.92
CA GLU A 156 -6.62 -23.52 -4.97
C GLU A 156 -7.11 -23.21 -6.38
N ASP A 157 -8.41 -23.39 -6.62
CA ASP A 157 -9.04 -23.11 -7.92
C ASP A 157 -9.18 -21.61 -8.22
N LYS A 158 -9.05 -20.75 -7.22
CA LYS A 158 -9.34 -19.30 -7.33
C LYS A 158 -8.10 -18.41 -7.27
N PHE A 159 -7.04 -18.85 -6.59
CA PHE A 159 -5.88 -18.01 -6.30
C PHE A 159 -4.56 -18.73 -6.58
N SER A 160 -3.56 -17.93 -6.94
CA SER A 160 -2.19 -18.40 -7.09
C SER A 160 -1.59 -18.81 -5.76
N GLN A 161 -0.74 -19.83 -5.76
CA GLN A 161 -0.11 -20.37 -4.56
C GLN A 161 1.38 -20.61 -4.77
N VAL A 162 2.15 -20.36 -3.71
CA VAL A 162 3.57 -20.69 -3.63
C VAL A 162 3.77 -21.61 -2.43
N VAL A 163 3.94 -22.90 -2.71
CA VAL A 163 4.20 -23.90 -1.68
C VAL A 163 5.63 -24.40 -1.81
N GLY A 164 6.34 -24.52 -0.68
CA GLY A 164 7.66 -25.13 -0.64
C GLY A 164 7.54 -26.63 -0.85
N ASN A 165 8.45 -27.20 -1.64
CA ASN A 165 8.65 -28.65 -1.60
C ASN A 165 9.23 -28.97 -0.22
N GLY A 166 8.40 -29.54 0.66
CA GLY A 166 8.88 -30.01 1.96
C GLY A 166 9.80 -31.21 1.74
N ASP A 167 11.10 -30.97 1.81
CA ASP A 167 12.13 -31.97 2.03
C ASP A 167 12.53 -31.94 3.51
#